data_14c7e72e9bf1dfe4ffb45ea1d5ca829e
#
_entry.id   14c7e72e9bf1dfe4ffb45ea1d5ca829e
#
_cell.length_a   1.000
_cell.length_b   1.000
_cell.length_c   1.000
_cell.angle_alpha   90.00
_cell.angle_beta   90.00
_cell.angle_gamma   90.00
#
_symmetry.space_group_name_H-M   'P 1'
#
loop_
_entity.id
_entity.type
_entity.pdbx_description
1 polymer ?
#
loop_
_entity_poly.entity_id
_entity_poly.type
_entity_poly.pdbx_seq_one_letter_code
_entity_poly.pdbx_strand_id
1 'polypeptide(L)'
;MIAENQHETVIILDFGSQYTQLIARRVREAGVYCEILPFNTPVERIIARRPKGLILSGSPSSVYQDGAPRPDATLMQSLQSPLLGICYGLQILAFDMGGHVESSPNREFGYARLKVTGEGSLLFKDLPSEMDVWMSHGDRMTSVPPGFHVTALTDDALNAIEDNERGIYGVQFHPEVAHTPLGAQVIRNFLFSICKCAGDWSPKAVIEEQVNRIRAEVGENGRVVCGLSGGVDSTVAAALVHQAIGERQTCIFVDNGLLRDNEFETISLLRQQMKLNITGVRAGEQFLEKLSGVTDPETKRKTIGKIFIDVFEAQAKQLGGVGFLVQGTLYPDVIESVSVRGPSAVIKSHHNVGGLPEKMQLKLIEPLRELFKDEVRLIGRELGVPEEILTRHPFPGPGLAVRIIGEVTEERVKLLQGADRILDEELRAAGLYNSVWQAFPVLLPISTVGVMGDERTYEKVIALRAVTSVDGMTADWARLPHDLLARVSSRIISEIRGVNRVVYDVSSKPPSTIEWE
;
A
#
# COMPACT_ATOMS: atom_id res chain seq x y z
N MET A 1 14.91 -16.20 17.88
CA MET A 1 13.94 -15.84 18.95
C MET A 1 12.89 -14.97 18.29
N ILE A 2 11.63 -15.37 18.35
CA ILE A 2 10.51 -14.50 17.93
C ILE A 2 10.50 -13.39 18.97
N ALA A 3 10.67 -12.12 18.56
CA ALA A 3 10.51 -10.99 19.49
C ALA A 3 9.12 -11.13 20.12
N GLU A 4 9.03 -11.07 21.44
CA GLU A 4 7.72 -11.01 22.11
C GLU A 4 7.03 -9.74 21.63
N ASN A 5 5.94 -9.92 20.94
CA ASN A 5 5.13 -8.82 20.46
C ASN A 5 4.53 -8.13 21.68
N GLN A 6 4.77 -6.83 21.84
CA GLN A 6 4.30 -6.05 22.98
C GLN A 6 2.80 -5.74 22.89
N HIS A 7 2.18 -5.99 21.73
CA HIS A 7 0.78 -5.68 21.43
C HIS A 7 -0.10 -6.92 21.41
N GLU A 8 -1.36 -6.74 21.79
CA GLU A 8 -2.39 -7.75 21.58
C GLU A 8 -2.58 -8.02 20.09
N THR A 9 -2.35 -9.25 19.65
CA THR A 9 -2.26 -9.62 18.23
C THR A 9 -3.48 -10.38 17.77
N VAL A 10 -4.03 -10.00 16.61
CA VAL A 10 -4.96 -10.80 15.82
C VAL A 10 -4.22 -11.40 14.63
N ILE A 11 -4.38 -12.69 14.37
CA ILE A 11 -3.77 -13.35 13.23
C ILE A 11 -4.80 -13.48 12.11
N ILE A 12 -4.36 -13.23 10.89
CA ILE A 12 -5.16 -13.39 9.68
C ILE A 12 -4.49 -14.46 8.84
N LEU A 13 -5.21 -15.57 8.56
CA LEU A 13 -4.73 -16.59 7.63
C LEU A 13 -5.16 -16.21 6.22
N ASP A 14 -4.17 -16.13 5.33
CA ASP A 14 -4.35 -15.77 3.93
C ASP A 14 -4.58 -16.99 3.04
N PHE A 15 -5.79 -17.11 2.52
CA PHE A 15 -6.21 -18.15 1.59
C PHE A 15 -6.11 -17.72 0.11
N GLY A 16 -5.37 -16.64 -0.17
CA GLY A 16 -5.15 -16.11 -1.51
C GLY A 16 -6.21 -15.11 -1.97
N SER A 17 -6.94 -14.50 -1.05
CA SER A 17 -7.89 -13.44 -1.38
C SER A 17 -7.17 -12.14 -1.69
N GLN A 18 -7.61 -11.44 -2.73
CA GLN A 18 -7.20 -10.06 -3.00
C GLN A 18 -7.60 -9.08 -1.86
N TYR A 19 -8.51 -9.48 -0.97
CA TYR A 19 -9.01 -8.65 0.12
C TYR A 19 -8.33 -8.92 1.47
N THR A 20 -7.40 -9.87 1.57
CA THR A 20 -6.73 -10.19 2.85
C THR A 20 -6.05 -8.96 3.47
N GLN A 21 -5.39 -8.15 2.66
CA GLN A 21 -4.75 -6.91 3.13
C GLN A 21 -5.78 -5.87 3.61
N LEU A 22 -7.00 -5.85 3.03
CA LEU A 22 -8.07 -4.97 3.49
C LEU A 22 -8.58 -5.39 4.87
N ILE A 23 -8.69 -6.71 5.14
CA ILE A 23 -9.03 -7.21 6.48
C ILE A 23 -8.00 -6.68 7.49
N ALA A 24 -6.71 -6.84 7.20
CA ALA A 24 -5.64 -6.36 8.08
C ALA A 24 -5.71 -4.84 8.31
N ARG A 25 -5.96 -4.06 7.27
CA ARG A 25 -6.14 -2.59 7.41
C ARG A 25 -7.30 -2.25 8.32
N ARG A 26 -8.46 -2.92 8.19
CA ARG A 26 -9.62 -2.68 9.08
C ARG A 26 -9.32 -3.02 10.54
N VAL A 27 -8.57 -4.10 10.79
CA VAL A 27 -8.12 -4.45 12.14
C VAL A 27 -7.19 -3.35 12.71
N ARG A 28 -6.23 -2.87 11.91
CA ARG A 28 -5.28 -1.80 12.28
C ARG A 28 -5.96 -0.45 12.46
N GLU A 29 -6.91 -0.09 11.60
CA GLU A 29 -7.75 1.11 11.74
C GLU A 29 -8.57 1.10 13.04
N ALA A 30 -8.91 -0.07 13.55
CA ALA A 30 -9.54 -0.22 14.86
C ALA A 30 -8.56 -0.10 16.05
N GLY A 31 -7.27 0.09 15.81
CA GLY A 31 -6.25 0.20 16.85
C GLY A 31 -5.78 -1.14 17.41
N VAL A 32 -5.90 -2.22 16.65
CA VAL A 32 -5.44 -3.56 17.04
C VAL A 32 -4.33 -4.03 16.10
N TYR A 33 -3.24 -4.56 16.67
CA TYR A 33 -2.17 -5.14 15.87
C TYR A 33 -2.61 -6.44 15.20
N CYS A 34 -2.18 -6.69 13.96
CA CYS A 34 -2.42 -7.97 13.29
C CYS A 34 -1.25 -8.39 12.41
N GLU A 35 -1.10 -9.72 12.25
CA GLU A 35 -0.16 -10.35 11.33
C GLU A 35 -0.93 -11.17 10.28
N ILE A 36 -0.49 -11.09 9.02
CA ILE A 36 -0.97 -11.98 7.95
C ILE A 36 0.00 -13.16 7.85
N LEU A 37 -0.53 -14.36 7.95
CA LEU A 37 0.23 -15.60 7.79
C LEU A 37 -0.37 -16.45 6.66
N PRO A 38 0.43 -17.23 5.93
CA PRO A 38 -0.08 -18.19 4.95
C PRO A 38 -1.07 -19.17 5.58
N PHE A 39 -2.09 -19.58 4.84
CA PHE A 39 -3.14 -20.50 5.30
C PHE A 39 -2.60 -21.84 5.86
N ASN A 40 -1.48 -22.32 5.32
CA ASN A 40 -0.81 -23.57 5.71
C ASN A 40 0.22 -23.40 6.84
N THR A 41 0.18 -22.28 7.58
CA THR A 41 1.05 -22.09 8.73
C THR A 41 0.74 -23.12 9.81
N PRO A 42 1.76 -23.88 10.31
CA PRO A 42 1.57 -24.86 11.38
C PRO A 42 0.93 -24.23 12.62
N VAL A 43 -0.01 -24.97 13.23
CA VAL A 43 -0.79 -24.47 14.37
C VAL A 43 0.06 -24.05 15.56
N GLU A 44 1.19 -24.74 15.80
CA GLU A 44 2.12 -24.41 16.89
C GLU A 44 2.73 -23.01 16.70
N ARG A 45 2.97 -22.60 15.45
CA ARG A 45 3.47 -21.26 15.14
C ARG A 45 2.42 -20.18 15.32
N ILE A 46 1.15 -20.52 15.14
CA ILE A 46 0.02 -19.63 15.41
C ILE A 46 -0.14 -19.46 16.92
N ILE A 47 -0.21 -20.58 17.68
CA ILE A 47 -0.39 -20.58 19.13
C ILE A 47 0.79 -19.89 19.84
N ALA A 48 2.02 -20.08 19.36
CA ALA A 48 3.21 -19.42 19.93
C ALA A 48 3.12 -17.90 19.95
N ARG A 49 2.28 -17.29 19.10
CA ARG A 49 2.00 -15.84 19.06
C ARG A 49 0.94 -15.40 20.05
N ARG A 50 0.29 -16.34 20.75
CA ARG A 50 -0.79 -16.07 21.73
C ARG A 50 -1.86 -15.12 21.19
N PRO A 51 -2.45 -15.39 20.01
CA PRO A 51 -3.35 -14.44 19.37
C PRO A 51 -4.61 -14.24 20.23
N LYS A 52 -5.11 -13.00 20.28
CA LYS A 52 -6.42 -12.66 20.87
C LYS A 52 -7.58 -13.12 20.01
N GLY A 53 -7.37 -13.26 18.71
CA GLY A 53 -8.34 -13.74 17.75
C GLY A 53 -7.68 -14.20 16.47
N LEU A 54 -8.39 -15.04 15.72
CA LEU A 54 -7.97 -15.51 14.41
C LEU A 54 -9.04 -15.15 13.36
N ILE A 55 -8.60 -14.69 12.18
CA ILE A 55 -9.49 -14.43 11.04
C ILE A 55 -9.04 -15.32 9.88
N LEU A 56 -9.99 -16.06 9.28
CA LEU A 56 -9.79 -16.78 8.03
C LEU A 56 -10.28 -15.92 6.88
N SER A 57 -9.42 -15.58 5.94
CA SER A 57 -9.77 -14.72 4.80
C SER A 57 -10.62 -15.44 3.74
N GLY A 58 -11.03 -14.72 2.72
CA GLY A 58 -11.61 -15.28 1.50
C GLY A 58 -10.59 -16.03 0.64
N SER A 59 -11.08 -16.69 -0.40
CA SER A 59 -10.30 -17.33 -1.47
C SER A 59 -11.08 -17.30 -2.78
N PRO A 60 -10.41 -17.29 -3.94
CA PRO A 60 -11.07 -17.53 -5.22
C PRO A 60 -11.44 -19.01 -5.46
N SER A 61 -10.97 -19.93 -4.60
CA SER A 61 -11.20 -21.37 -4.71
C SER A 61 -12.55 -21.79 -4.14
N SER A 62 -13.08 -22.94 -4.60
CA SER A 62 -14.18 -23.63 -3.94
C SER A 62 -13.65 -24.64 -2.92
N VAL A 63 -14.39 -24.87 -1.82
CA VAL A 63 -14.04 -25.89 -0.81
C VAL A 63 -14.01 -27.31 -1.37
N TYR A 64 -14.62 -27.56 -2.53
CA TYR A 64 -14.64 -28.84 -3.23
C TYR A 64 -13.56 -29.01 -4.28
N GLN A 65 -12.81 -27.95 -4.58
CA GLN A 65 -11.77 -27.99 -5.60
C GLN A 65 -10.57 -28.81 -5.11
N ASP A 66 -10.04 -29.67 -5.98
CA ASP A 66 -8.79 -30.38 -5.69
C ASP A 66 -7.65 -29.41 -5.45
N GLY A 67 -6.96 -29.57 -4.31
CA GLY A 67 -5.90 -28.65 -3.90
C GLY A 67 -6.39 -27.31 -3.34
N ALA A 68 -7.68 -27.18 -3.02
CA ALA A 68 -8.21 -26.00 -2.33
C ALA A 68 -7.40 -25.69 -1.06
N PRO A 69 -7.08 -24.40 -0.80
CA PRO A 69 -6.28 -24.04 0.36
C PRO A 69 -7.03 -24.36 1.66
N ARG A 70 -6.41 -25.16 2.53
CA ARG A 70 -6.97 -25.54 3.84
C ARG A 70 -6.00 -25.19 4.95
N PRO A 71 -6.50 -24.77 6.12
CA PRO A 71 -5.65 -24.56 7.28
C PRO A 71 -5.13 -25.90 7.83
N ASP A 72 -4.22 -25.81 8.79
CA ASP A 72 -3.80 -26.98 9.56
C ASP A 72 -5.03 -27.70 10.15
N ALA A 73 -5.14 -29.01 9.93
CA ALA A 73 -6.31 -29.81 10.32
C ALA A 73 -6.56 -29.80 11.84
N THR A 74 -5.55 -29.52 12.65
CA THR A 74 -5.65 -29.45 14.10
C THR A 74 -6.03 -28.05 14.63
N LEU A 75 -6.13 -27.06 13.74
CA LEU A 75 -6.36 -25.67 14.10
C LEU A 75 -7.61 -25.49 14.96
N MET A 76 -8.75 -26.06 14.52
CA MET A 76 -10.03 -25.92 15.22
C MET A 76 -10.06 -26.57 16.60
N GLN A 77 -9.21 -27.58 16.82
CA GLN A 77 -9.14 -28.31 18.10
C GLN A 77 -8.15 -27.67 19.06
N SER A 78 -7.14 -26.99 18.53
CA SER A 78 -6.00 -26.47 19.30
C SER A 78 -6.13 -24.99 19.64
N LEU A 79 -6.93 -24.23 18.87
CA LEU A 79 -7.10 -22.80 19.05
C LEU A 79 -8.06 -22.53 20.23
N GLN A 80 -7.60 -21.71 21.19
CA GLN A 80 -8.41 -21.26 22.33
C GLN A 80 -8.98 -19.84 22.14
N SER A 81 -8.50 -19.14 21.13
CA SER A 81 -8.94 -17.77 20.83
C SER A 81 -10.15 -17.78 19.90
N PRO A 82 -11.01 -16.75 19.98
CA PRO A 82 -12.11 -16.60 19.03
C PRO A 82 -11.69 -16.61 17.58
N LEU A 83 -12.54 -17.12 16.69
CA LEU A 83 -12.28 -17.30 15.27
C LEU A 83 -13.40 -16.70 14.43
N LEU A 84 -13.04 -15.93 13.39
CA LEU A 84 -13.96 -15.37 12.40
C LEU A 84 -13.60 -15.88 11.00
N GLY A 85 -14.53 -16.56 10.32
CA GLY A 85 -14.41 -16.88 8.90
C GLY A 85 -15.09 -15.84 8.02
N ILE A 86 -14.39 -15.34 7.01
CA ILE A 86 -14.93 -14.39 6.03
C ILE A 86 -15.01 -15.08 4.67
N CYS A 87 -16.19 -15.09 4.05
CA CYS A 87 -16.45 -15.65 2.73
C CYS A 87 -15.98 -17.14 2.63
N TYR A 88 -14.88 -17.41 1.96
CA TYR A 88 -14.30 -18.75 1.91
C TYR A 88 -13.93 -19.29 3.30
N GLY A 89 -13.46 -18.43 4.20
CA GLY A 89 -13.20 -18.79 5.59
C GLY A 89 -14.43 -19.33 6.32
N LEU A 90 -15.62 -18.72 6.11
CA LEU A 90 -16.89 -19.29 6.60
C LEU A 90 -17.18 -20.64 5.97
N GLN A 91 -16.98 -20.79 4.65
CA GLN A 91 -17.27 -22.02 3.94
C GLN A 91 -16.40 -23.18 4.42
N ILE A 92 -15.11 -22.94 4.69
CA ILE A 92 -14.22 -23.94 5.31
C ILE A 92 -14.73 -24.33 6.70
N LEU A 93 -15.07 -23.36 7.53
CA LEU A 93 -15.61 -23.62 8.88
C LEU A 93 -16.88 -24.49 8.81
N ALA A 94 -17.81 -24.11 7.92
CA ALA A 94 -19.03 -24.86 7.74
C ALA A 94 -18.75 -26.29 7.26
N PHE A 95 -17.89 -26.47 6.28
CA PHE A 95 -17.55 -27.77 5.71
C PHE A 95 -16.83 -28.67 6.71
N ASP A 96 -15.79 -28.18 7.39
CA ASP A 96 -14.96 -28.98 8.29
C ASP A 96 -15.67 -29.32 9.61
N MET A 97 -16.71 -28.56 9.99
CA MET A 97 -17.48 -28.77 11.21
C MET A 97 -18.81 -29.48 11.00
N GLY A 98 -19.07 -30.01 9.78
CA GLY A 98 -20.24 -30.84 9.48
C GLY A 98 -21.48 -30.09 9.01
N GLY A 99 -21.34 -28.85 8.59
CA GLY A 99 -22.34 -28.16 7.80
C GLY A 99 -22.28 -28.55 6.32
N HIS A 100 -23.11 -27.91 5.51
CA HIS A 100 -23.16 -28.21 4.07
C HIS A 100 -22.96 -26.93 3.26
N VAL A 101 -22.05 -27.01 2.31
CA VAL A 101 -21.76 -25.95 1.31
C VAL A 101 -22.06 -26.54 -0.06
N GLU A 102 -22.63 -25.77 -0.96
CA GLU A 102 -22.87 -26.21 -2.33
C GLU A 102 -22.54 -25.13 -3.34
N SER A 103 -22.24 -25.54 -4.56
CA SER A 103 -22.06 -24.57 -5.65
C SER A 103 -23.42 -23.97 -6.01
N SER A 104 -23.52 -22.65 -5.97
CA SER A 104 -24.76 -21.96 -6.31
C SER A 104 -24.90 -21.81 -7.83
N PRO A 105 -26.04 -22.16 -8.41
CA PRO A 105 -26.34 -21.86 -9.82
C PRO A 105 -26.44 -20.34 -10.04
N ASN A 106 -26.84 -19.61 -9.01
CA ASN A 106 -26.89 -18.15 -9.00
C ASN A 106 -25.71 -17.64 -8.17
N ARG A 107 -24.66 -17.19 -8.85
CA ARG A 107 -23.52 -16.56 -8.19
C ARG A 107 -23.95 -15.22 -7.61
N GLU A 108 -23.60 -14.95 -6.34
CA GLU A 108 -23.89 -13.67 -5.70
C GLU A 108 -22.65 -12.75 -5.83
N PHE A 109 -22.79 -11.71 -6.67
CA PHE A 109 -21.80 -10.65 -6.84
C PHE A 109 -22.44 -9.29 -6.74
N GLY A 110 -21.83 -8.39 -5.97
CA GLY A 110 -22.32 -7.03 -5.82
C GLY A 110 -23.09 -6.81 -4.53
N TYR A 111 -23.96 -5.81 -4.54
CA TYR A 111 -24.77 -5.45 -3.38
C TYR A 111 -25.87 -6.48 -3.08
N ALA A 112 -26.00 -6.82 -1.79
CA ALA A 112 -27.11 -7.59 -1.27
C ALA A 112 -27.66 -6.95 0.00
N ARG A 113 -28.96 -7.16 0.26
CA ARG A 113 -29.63 -6.69 1.48
C ARG A 113 -29.59 -7.80 2.52
N LEU A 114 -28.79 -7.61 3.57
CA LEU A 114 -28.64 -8.54 4.68
C LEU A 114 -29.73 -8.25 5.73
N LYS A 115 -30.42 -9.30 6.19
CA LYS A 115 -31.36 -9.27 7.33
C LYS A 115 -30.69 -9.93 8.53
N VAL A 116 -30.47 -9.19 9.60
CA VAL A 116 -29.95 -9.68 10.88
C VAL A 116 -31.12 -10.30 11.65
N THR A 117 -31.03 -11.59 11.94
CA THR A 117 -32.10 -12.38 12.60
C THR A 117 -31.72 -12.87 13.99
N GLY A 118 -30.44 -12.82 14.35
CA GLY A 118 -29.93 -13.29 15.63
C GLY A 118 -30.16 -12.28 16.75
N GLU A 119 -31.20 -12.49 17.59
CA GLU A 119 -31.32 -11.74 18.85
C GLU A 119 -30.12 -12.02 19.75
N GLY A 120 -29.43 -10.95 20.19
CA GLY A 120 -28.24 -11.07 21.05
C GLY A 120 -26.94 -11.44 20.35
N SER A 121 -26.88 -11.41 19.00
CA SER A 121 -25.64 -11.59 18.26
C SER A 121 -24.55 -10.63 18.72
N LEU A 122 -23.38 -11.15 19.07
CA LEU A 122 -22.23 -10.33 19.43
C LEU A 122 -21.59 -9.67 18.20
N LEU A 123 -21.63 -10.35 17.06
CA LEU A 123 -21.02 -9.86 15.82
C LEU A 123 -21.81 -8.69 15.23
N PHE A 124 -23.17 -8.73 15.35
CA PHE A 124 -24.06 -7.67 14.87
C PHE A 124 -24.54 -6.72 15.97
N LYS A 125 -23.86 -6.72 17.12
CA LYS A 125 -24.21 -5.82 18.24
C LYS A 125 -24.23 -4.36 17.77
N ASP A 126 -25.30 -3.64 18.16
CA ASP A 126 -25.53 -2.21 17.85
C ASP A 126 -25.62 -1.90 16.36
N LEU A 127 -25.89 -2.91 15.53
CA LEU A 127 -26.15 -2.75 14.09
C LEU A 127 -27.66 -2.81 13.80
N PRO A 128 -28.14 -2.19 12.69
CA PRO A 128 -29.54 -2.24 12.30
C PRO A 128 -29.95 -3.67 11.89
N SER A 129 -31.23 -3.98 11.96
CA SER A 129 -31.80 -5.25 11.54
C SER A 129 -31.65 -5.55 10.05
N GLU A 130 -31.38 -4.53 9.24
CA GLU A 130 -31.10 -4.66 7.81
C GLU A 130 -29.93 -3.77 7.42
N MET A 131 -29.03 -4.27 6.60
CA MET A 131 -27.86 -3.52 6.11
C MET A 131 -27.44 -3.96 4.71
N ASP A 132 -26.83 -3.03 3.97
CA ASP A 132 -26.26 -3.34 2.66
C ASP A 132 -24.87 -3.96 2.83
N VAL A 133 -24.61 -5.05 2.11
CA VAL A 133 -23.35 -5.77 2.15
C VAL A 133 -22.86 -6.09 0.74
N TRP A 134 -21.57 -6.35 0.61
CA TRP A 134 -20.95 -6.74 -0.65
C TRP A 134 -20.69 -8.25 -0.68
N MET A 135 -21.26 -8.91 -1.68
CA MET A 135 -21.09 -10.33 -1.96
C MET A 135 -20.07 -10.55 -3.08
N SER A 136 -19.30 -11.65 -2.98
CA SER A 136 -18.36 -12.06 -4.03
C SER A 136 -18.07 -13.56 -3.90
N HIS A 137 -19.09 -14.40 -4.15
CA HIS A 137 -18.94 -15.85 -4.00
C HIS A 137 -19.78 -16.66 -5.02
N GLY A 138 -19.27 -17.86 -5.35
CA GLY A 138 -19.96 -18.84 -6.20
C GLY A 138 -20.55 -19.99 -5.42
N ASP A 139 -20.05 -20.26 -4.21
CA ASP A 139 -20.53 -21.33 -3.32
C ASP A 139 -21.32 -20.71 -2.18
N ARG A 140 -22.35 -21.41 -1.67
CA ARG A 140 -23.19 -20.96 -0.56
C ARG A 140 -23.33 -22.04 0.50
N MET A 141 -23.48 -21.63 1.74
CA MET A 141 -23.85 -22.53 2.82
C MET A 141 -25.35 -22.79 2.81
N THR A 142 -25.75 -24.08 2.83
CA THR A 142 -27.16 -24.52 2.82
C THR A 142 -27.60 -25.13 4.13
N SER A 143 -26.66 -25.61 4.97
CA SER A 143 -26.95 -25.99 6.35
C SER A 143 -25.80 -25.60 7.28
N VAL A 144 -26.17 -25.19 8.49
CA VAL A 144 -25.19 -24.80 9.52
C VAL A 144 -24.62 -26.05 10.22
N PRO A 145 -23.37 -25.99 10.70
CA PRO A 145 -22.81 -27.05 11.52
C PRO A 145 -23.55 -27.21 12.86
N PRO A 146 -23.46 -28.40 13.50
CA PRO A 146 -24.01 -28.59 14.84
C PRO A 146 -23.46 -27.57 15.88
N GLY A 147 -24.36 -26.97 16.64
CA GLY A 147 -24.06 -25.96 17.66
C GLY A 147 -24.05 -24.53 17.15
N PHE A 148 -24.09 -24.29 15.84
CA PHE A 148 -24.17 -22.95 15.29
C PHE A 148 -25.61 -22.46 15.14
N HIS A 149 -25.75 -21.14 15.27
CA HIS A 149 -26.99 -20.41 15.02
C HIS A 149 -26.83 -19.48 13.84
N VAL A 150 -27.86 -19.39 12.99
CA VAL A 150 -27.91 -18.40 11.91
C VAL A 150 -28.22 -17.04 12.53
N THR A 151 -27.38 -16.05 12.25
CA THR A 151 -27.54 -14.68 12.79
C THR A 151 -27.83 -13.64 11.71
N ALA A 152 -27.57 -13.95 10.43
CA ALA A 152 -28.02 -13.11 9.33
C ALA A 152 -28.22 -13.93 8.04
N LEU A 153 -29.13 -13.46 7.20
CA LEU A 153 -29.49 -14.11 5.93
C LEU A 153 -29.81 -13.05 4.86
N THR A 154 -29.70 -13.46 3.59
CA THR A 154 -30.36 -12.82 2.45
C THR A 154 -31.56 -13.67 2.03
N ASP A 155 -32.30 -13.23 1.01
CA ASP A 155 -33.45 -14.01 0.52
C ASP A 155 -33.02 -15.39 -0.01
N ASP A 156 -31.78 -15.55 -0.46
CA ASP A 156 -31.27 -16.75 -1.15
C ASP A 156 -30.25 -17.57 -0.35
N ALA A 157 -29.67 -17.04 0.76
CA ALA A 157 -28.56 -17.71 1.46
C ALA A 157 -28.46 -17.42 2.94
N LEU A 158 -27.81 -18.35 3.67
CA LEU A 158 -27.37 -18.19 5.06
C LEU A 158 -26.05 -17.43 5.05
N ASN A 159 -26.04 -16.21 5.59
CA ASN A 159 -24.93 -15.28 5.40
C ASN A 159 -24.11 -14.99 6.66
N ALA A 160 -24.58 -15.37 7.83
CA ALA A 160 -23.78 -15.32 9.05
C ALA A 160 -24.19 -16.39 10.04
N ILE A 161 -23.20 -16.94 10.73
CA ILE A 161 -23.37 -17.96 11.76
C ILE A 161 -22.51 -17.66 12.98
N GLU A 162 -22.99 -18.05 14.14
CA GLU A 162 -22.29 -17.90 15.42
C GLU A 162 -22.40 -19.17 16.28
N ASP A 163 -21.29 -19.52 16.91
CA ASP A 163 -21.23 -20.43 18.03
C ASP A 163 -20.51 -19.70 19.19
N ASN A 164 -21.28 -19.15 20.09
CA ASN A 164 -20.76 -18.35 21.19
C ASN A 164 -20.05 -19.21 22.27
N GLU A 165 -20.39 -20.50 22.38
CA GLU A 165 -19.75 -21.40 23.34
C GLU A 165 -18.31 -21.74 22.92
N ARG A 166 -18.11 -21.99 21.62
CA ARG A 166 -16.79 -22.27 21.04
C ARG A 166 -16.04 -21.03 20.60
N GLY A 167 -16.70 -19.86 20.57
CA GLY A 167 -16.12 -18.60 20.10
C GLY A 167 -15.85 -18.59 18.58
N ILE A 168 -16.71 -19.25 17.79
CA ILE A 168 -16.54 -19.36 16.34
C ILE A 168 -17.64 -18.62 15.62
N TYR A 169 -17.23 -17.75 14.70
CA TYR A 169 -18.09 -16.82 13.97
C TYR A 169 -17.81 -16.91 12.46
N GLY A 170 -18.79 -16.61 11.65
CA GLY A 170 -18.56 -16.56 10.21
C GLY A 170 -19.55 -15.65 9.48
N VAL A 171 -19.05 -14.96 8.46
CA VAL A 171 -19.83 -14.13 7.54
C VAL A 171 -19.51 -14.47 6.09
N GLN A 172 -20.55 -14.55 5.23
CA GLN A 172 -20.37 -14.85 3.81
C GLN A 172 -19.98 -13.61 3.00
N PHE A 173 -20.44 -12.43 3.42
CA PHE A 173 -20.12 -11.15 2.80
C PHE A 173 -18.73 -10.65 3.20
N HIS A 174 -18.26 -9.60 2.55
CA HIS A 174 -16.98 -8.97 2.81
C HIS A 174 -17.15 -7.71 3.67
N PRO A 175 -16.93 -7.78 5.00
CA PRO A 175 -17.02 -6.62 5.88
C PRO A 175 -15.86 -5.63 5.71
N GLU A 176 -14.75 -6.07 5.12
CA GLU A 176 -13.53 -5.28 4.95
C GLU A 176 -13.60 -4.27 3.80
N VAL A 177 -14.50 -4.47 2.83
CA VAL A 177 -14.55 -3.61 1.64
C VAL A 177 -15.40 -2.35 1.86
N ALA A 178 -15.09 -1.29 1.11
CA ALA A 178 -15.82 -0.02 1.20
C ALA A 178 -17.31 -0.12 0.81
N HIS A 179 -17.66 -1.13 0.01
CA HIS A 179 -19.03 -1.39 -0.44
C HIS A 179 -19.92 -2.03 0.64
N THR A 180 -19.37 -2.41 1.80
CA THR A 180 -20.12 -2.80 3.01
C THR A 180 -20.04 -1.64 4.02
N PRO A 181 -20.97 -0.68 4.01
CA PRO A 181 -20.83 0.57 4.78
C PRO A 181 -20.65 0.37 6.29
N LEU A 182 -21.30 -0.67 6.85
CA LEU A 182 -21.24 -1.00 8.27
C LEU A 182 -20.25 -2.13 8.59
N GLY A 183 -19.48 -2.58 7.61
CA GLY A 183 -18.54 -3.70 7.76
C GLY A 183 -17.43 -3.43 8.79
N ALA A 184 -16.95 -2.21 8.88
CA ALA A 184 -16.00 -1.81 9.90
C ALA A 184 -16.54 -2.04 11.33
N GLN A 185 -17.86 -1.85 11.56
CA GLN A 185 -18.47 -2.11 12.87
C GLN A 185 -18.56 -3.61 13.16
N VAL A 186 -18.84 -4.45 12.15
CA VAL A 186 -18.79 -5.91 12.29
C VAL A 186 -17.40 -6.37 12.76
N ILE A 187 -16.34 -5.87 12.10
CA ILE A 187 -14.96 -6.17 12.49
C ILE A 187 -14.66 -5.65 13.90
N ARG A 188 -15.07 -4.43 14.25
CA ARG A 188 -14.90 -3.88 15.60
C ARG A 188 -15.62 -4.71 16.65
N ASN A 189 -16.81 -5.22 16.37
CA ASN A 189 -17.53 -6.10 17.28
C ASN A 189 -16.77 -7.41 17.53
N PHE A 190 -16.19 -8.01 16.47
CA PHE A 190 -15.31 -9.16 16.63
C PHE A 190 -14.11 -8.83 17.52
N LEU A 191 -13.41 -7.73 17.26
CA LEU A 191 -12.20 -7.35 17.99
C LEU A 191 -12.48 -7.02 19.47
N PHE A 192 -13.50 -6.21 19.75
CA PHE A 192 -13.71 -5.65 21.09
C PHE A 192 -14.78 -6.40 21.89
N SER A 193 -15.88 -6.81 21.26
CA SER A 193 -16.96 -7.51 21.96
C SER A 193 -16.67 -9.01 22.13
N ILE A 194 -15.96 -9.62 21.18
CA ILE A 194 -15.67 -11.06 21.17
C ILE A 194 -14.24 -11.33 21.64
N CYS A 195 -13.22 -10.83 20.95
CA CYS A 195 -11.81 -11.06 21.26
C CYS A 195 -11.32 -10.29 22.50
N LYS A 196 -12.07 -9.27 22.95
CA LYS A 196 -11.71 -8.42 24.11
C LYS A 196 -10.36 -7.73 23.95
N CYS A 197 -10.03 -7.32 22.74
CA CYS A 197 -8.82 -6.54 22.50
C CYS A 197 -8.89 -5.17 23.19
N ALA A 198 -7.75 -4.69 23.70
CA ALA A 198 -7.66 -3.39 24.37
C ALA A 198 -7.56 -2.22 23.39
N GLY A 199 -7.10 -2.47 22.15
CA GLY A 199 -6.86 -1.40 21.17
C GLY A 199 -5.59 -0.59 21.47
N ASP A 200 -4.50 -1.27 21.75
CA ASP A 200 -3.21 -0.70 22.17
C ASP A 200 -2.29 -0.31 21.00
N TRP A 201 -2.70 -0.61 19.76
CA TRP A 201 -1.97 -0.23 18.57
C TRP A 201 -2.25 1.23 18.20
N SER A 202 -1.33 2.12 18.52
CA SER A 202 -1.44 3.55 18.25
C SER A 202 -0.14 4.11 17.65
N PRO A 203 -0.17 5.21 16.87
CA PRO A 203 1.02 5.81 16.32
C PRO A 203 2.11 6.08 17.36
N LYS A 204 1.72 6.56 18.55
CA LYS A 204 2.63 6.85 19.64
C LYS A 204 3.30 5.59 20.20
N ALA A 205 2.55 4.52 20.43
CA ALA A 205 3.09 3.25 20.90
C ALA A 205 4.07 2.64 19.90
N VAL A 206 3.72 2.69 18.59
CA VAL A 206 4.60 2.25 17.51
C VAL A 206 5.89 3.05 17.45
N ILE A 207 5.83 4.38 17.59
CA ILE A 207 7.02 5.23 17.61
C ILE A 207 7.93 4.83 18.77
N GLU A 208 7.39 4.69 19.98
CA GLU A 208 8.16 4.32 21.17
C GLU A 208 8.84 2.94 20.99
N GLU A 209 8.12 1.97 20.48
CA GLU A 209 8.65 0.63 20.20
C GLU A 209 9.77 0.67 19.16
N GLN A 210 9.53 1.31 18.01
CA GLN A 210 10.52 1.39 16.93
C GLN A 210 11.77 2.15 17.38
N VAL A 211 11.64 3.25 18.11
CA VAL A 211 12.75 4.03 18.65
C VAL A 211 13.60 3.16 19.61
N ASN A 212 12.97 2.40 20.50
CA ASN A 212 13.67 1.52 21.41
C ASN A 212 14.38 0.37 20.68
N ARG A 213 13.73 -0.23 19.68
CA ARG A 213 14.32 -1.28 18.84
C ARG A 213 15.55 -0.76 18.09
N ILE A 214 15.44 0.39 17.44
CA ILE A 214 16.54 1.02 16.71
C ILE A 214 17.72 1.33 17.64
N ARG A 215 17.46 1.87 18.84
CA ARG A 215 18.52 2.14 19.83
C ARG A 215 19.25 0.88 20.25
N ALA A 216 18.52 -0.20 20.51
CA ALA A 216 19.09 -1.48 20.91
C ALA A 216 19.94 -2.11 19.79
N GLU A 217 19.45 -2.01 18.53
CA GLU A 217 20.14 -2.59 17.36
C GLU A 217 21.40 -1.82 16.98
N VAL A 218 21.32 -0.48 16.95
CA VAL A 218 22.42 0.39 16.57
C VAL A 218 23.48 0.50 17.67
N GLY A 219 23.08 0.36 18.94
CA GLY A 219 23.95 0.54 20.09
C GLY A 219 24.41 2.00 20.27
N GLU A 220 25.38 2.23 21.17
CA GLU A 220 25.80 3.58 21.56
C GLU A 220 26.64 4.29 20.49
N ASN A 221 27.43 3.56 19.71
CA ASN A 221 28.42 4.13 18.78
C ASN A 221 28.09 3.85 17.29
N GLY A 222 27.03 3.12 16.99
CA GLY A 222 26.68 2.77 15.62
C GLY A 222 26.28 4.01 14.80
N ARG A 223 26.72 4.06 13.54
CA ARG A 223 26.39 5.11 12.57
C ARG A 223 25.51 4.52 11.48
N VAL A 224 24.51 5.29 11.10
CA VAL A 224 23.44 4.84 10.19
C VAL A 224 23.40 5.76 8.97
N VAL A 225 23.23 5.17 7.79
CA VAL A 225 22.95 5.94 6.56
C VAL A 225 21.52 5.65 6.09
N CYS A 226 20.85 6.68 5.58
CA CYS A 226 19.49 6.60 5.05
C CYS A 226 19.44 7.19 3.65
N GLY A 227 18.90 6.44 2.68
CA GLY A 227 18.55 7.01 1.37
C GLY A 227 17.27 7.83 1.48
N LEU A 228 17.36 9.14 1.31
CA LEU A 228 16.22 10.05 1.37
C LEU A 228 15.75 10.35 -0.05
N SER A 229 14.60 9.82 -0.46
CA SER A 229 14.03 10.06 -1.80
C SER A 229 13.10 11.28 -1.87
N GLY A 230 12.82 11.94 -0.74
CA GLY A 230 11.78 12.97 -0.64
C GLY A 230 10.34 12.43 -0.59
N GLY A 231 10.16 11.12 -0.69
CA GLY A 231 8.86 10.46 -0.51
C GLY A 231 8.49 10.29 0.96
N VAL A 232 7.21 10.02 1.22
CA VAL A 232 6.64 9.83 2.55
C VAL A 232 7.43 8.80 3.36
N ASP A 233 7.63 7.60 2.77
CA ASP A 233 8.16 6.43 3.48
C ASP A 233 9.62 6.66 3.91
N SER A 234 10.47 7.14 3.01
CA SER A 234 11.87 7.45 3.33
C SER A 234 11.99 8.59 4.36
N THR A 235 11.10 9.57 4.31
CA THR A 235 11.11 10.70 5.25
C THR A 235 10.67 10.26 6.64
N VAL A 236 9.60 9.46 6.76
CA VAL A 236 9.13 8.96 8.05
C VAL A 236 10.13 7.97 8.65
N ALA A 237 10.74 7.09 7.84
CA ALA A 237 11.81 6.21 8.29
C ALA A 237 13.01 6.99 8.83
N ALA A 238 13.44 8.05 8.10
CA ALA A 238 14.51 8.93 8.54
C ALA A 238 14.16 9.65 9.85
N ALA A 239 12.92 10.12 10.01
CA ALA A 239 12.46 10.78 11.23
C ALA A 239 12.47 9.85 12.45
N LEU A 240 11.99 8.62 12.31
CA LEU A 240 12.03 7.60 13.36
C LEU A 240 13.46 7.29 13.82
N VAL A 241 14.37 7.08 12.85
CA VAL A 241 15.78 6.80 13.15
C VAL A 241 16.44 8.02 13.78
N HIS A 242 16.14 9.22 13.29
CA HIS A 242 16.66 10.46 13.91
C HIS A 242 16.19 10.64 15.36
N GLN A 243 14.93 10.33 15.65
CA GLN A 243 14.42 10.37 17.03
C GLN A 243 15.11 9.32 17.93
N ALA A 244 15.53 8.19 17.37
CA ALA A 244 16.23 7.16 18.11
C ALA A 244 17.70 7.51 18.40
N ILE A 245 18.46 7.98 17.40
CA ILE A 245 19.93 8.08 17.46
C ILE A 245 20.48 9.47 17.12
N GLY A 246 19.64 10.45 16.78
CA GLY A 246 20.03 11.83 16.50
C GLY A 246 21.03 11.96 15.34
N GLU A 247 22.08 12.75 15.54
CA GLU A 247 23.09 13.09 14.52
C GLU A 247 23.95 11.90 14.06
N ARG A 248 23.85 10.73 14.69
CA ARG A 248 24.53 9.51 14.24
C ARG A 248 23.92 8.93 12.95
N GLN A 249 22.77 9.47 12.52
CA GLN A 249 22.18 9.23 11.22
C GLN A 249 22.65 10.28 10.22
N THR A 250 23.02 9.84 9.01
CA THR A 250 23.22 10.73 7.85
C THR A 250 22.27 10.32 6.74
N CYS A 251 21.41 11.23 6.30
CA CYS A 251 20.52 11.04 5.16
C CYS A 251 21.25 11.49 3.88
N ILE A 252 21.27 10.63 2.86
CA ILE A 252 21.83 10.96 1.54
C ILE A 252 20.66 11.17 0.58
N PHE A 253 20.56 12.39 0.06
CA PHE A 253 19.63 12.73 -1.01
C PHE A 253 20.38 12.85 -2.33
N VAL A 254 19.98 12.07 -3.35
CA VAL A 254 20.58 12.08 -4.67
C VAL A 254 19.66 12.80 -5.64
N ASP A 255 20.08 13.95 -6.11
CA ASP A 255 19.47 14.61 -7.25
C ASP A 255 20.01 13.96 -8.53
N ASN A 256 19.17 13.13 -9.14
CA ASN A 256 19.47 12.39 -10.36
C ASN A 256 19.13 13.18 -11.64
N GLY A 257 18.72 14.44 -11.53
CA GLY A 257 18.28 15.26 -12.65
C GLY A 257 16.93 14.87 -13.26
N LEU A 258 16.22 13.89 -12.65
CA LEU A 258 14.93 13.36 -13.12
C LEU A 258 13.81 13.63 -12.09
N LEU A 259 14.08 14.50 -11.14
CA LEU A 259 13.13 14.88 -10.07
C LEU A 259 12.15 15.94 -10.58
N ARG A 260 11.10 16.18 -9.80
CA ARG A 260 10.21 17.34 -9.99
C ARG A 260 10.99 18.66 -9.82
N ASP A 261 10.42 19.71 -10.35
CA ASP A 261 10.95 21.07 -10.12
C ASP A 261 10.97 21.39 -8.60
N ASN A 262 12.04 22.05 -8.13
CA ASN A 262 12.23 22.45 -6.74
C ASN A 262 12.27 21.32 -5.69
N GLU A 263 12.52 20.07 -6.08
CA GLU A 263 12.62 18.96 -5.13
C GLU A 263 13.82 19.11 -4.19
N PHE A 264 14.92 19.64 -4.69
CA PHE A 264 16.13 19.86 -3.89
C PHE A 264 15.91 20.91 -2.78
N GLU A 265 15.15 21.96 -3.10
CA GLU A 265 14.76 22.99 -2.14
C GLU A 265 13.83 22.44 -1.07
N THR A 266 12.90 21.57 -1.45
CA THR A 266 12.00 20.90 -0.49
C THR A 266 12.77 20.04 0.51
N ILE A 267 13.80 19.32 0.04
CA ILE A 267 14.68 18.55 0.93
C ILE A 267 15.46 19.45 1.88
N SER A 268 15.85 20.64 1.43
CA SER A 268 16.51 21.63 2.28
C SER A 268 15.59 22.12 3.41
N LEU A 269 14.29 22.24 3.17
CA LEU A 269 13.29 22.54 4.22
C LEU A 269 13.21 21.44 5.27
N LEU A 270 13.25 20.17 4.87
CA LEU A 270 13.29 19.04 5.82
C LEU A 270 14.51 19.11 6.74
N ARG A 271 15.66 19.51 6.21
CA ARG A 271 16.87 19.74 7.02
C ARG A 271 16.64 20.79 8.11
N GLN A 272 15.96 21.87 7.78
CA GLN A 272 15.71 22.98 8.73
C GLN A 272 14.60 22.62 9.74
N GLN A 273 13.48 22.09 9.28
CA GLN A 273 12.30 21.82 10.11
C GLN A 273 12.47 20.62 11.01
N MET A 274 13.08 19.54 10.51
CA MET A 274 13.21 18.27 11.24
C MET A 274 14.62 18.05 11.81
N LYS A 275 15.55 18.98 11.61
CA LYS A 275 16.95 18.90 12.03
C LYS A 275 17.67 17.64 11.54
N LEU A 276 17.24 17.08 10.42
CA LEU A 276 17.88 15.91 9.81
C LEU A 276 19.27 16.29 9.28
N ASN A 277 20.26 15.45 9.53
CA ASN A 277 21.57 15.55 8.92
C ASN A 277 21.51 15.05 7.47
N ILE A 278 21.32 15.94 6.50
CA ILE A 278 21.12 15.61 5.09
C ILE A 278 22.34 16.04 4.27
N THR A 279 22.90 15.10 3.51
CA THR A 279 23.92 15.34 2.47
C THR A 279 23.24 15.25 1.11
N GLY A 280 23.20 16.36 0.37
CA GLY A 280 22.69 16.41 -1.01
C GLY A 280 23.80 16.13 -2.02
N VAL A 281 23.53 15.25 -2.98
CA VAL A 281 24.46 14.88 -4.04
C VAL A 281 23.82 15.22 -5.38
N ARG A 282 24.44 16.10 -6.16
CA ARG A 282 23.99 16.40 -7.53
C ARG A 282 24.69 15.47 -8.50
N ALA A 283 23.94 14.59 -9.13
CA ALA A 283 24.43 13.58 -10.05
C ALA A 283 23.70 13.57 -11.42
N GLY A 284 22.87 14.59 -11.69
CA GLY A 284 22.01 14.64 -12.88
C GLY A 284 22.74 14.41 -14.20
N GLU A 285 23.90 15.02 -14.39
CA GLU A 285 24.72 14.83 -15.62
C GLU A 285 25.10 13.35 -15.83
N GLN A 286 25.51 12.66 -14.74
CA GLN A 286 25.89 11.24 -14.79
C GLN A 286 24.69 10.35 -15.19
N PHE A 287 23.49 10.65 -14.70
CA PHE A 287 22.29 9.91 -15.05
C PHE A 287 21.89 10.16 -16.50
N LEU A 288 21.87 11.41 -16.95
CA LEU A 288 21.50 11.78 -18.32
C LEU A 288 22.47 11.20 -19.34
N GLU A 289 23.78 11.22 -19.06
CA GLU A 289 24.79 10.61 -19.93
C GLU A 289 24.53 9.11 -20.15
N LYS A 290 24.24 8.37 -19.08
CA LYS A 290 23.99 6.92 -19.15
C LYS A 290 22.62 6.55 -19.72
N LEU A 291 21.67 7.48 -19.75
CA LEU A 291 20.36 7.33 -20.35
C LEU A 291 20.33 7.74 -21.82
N SER A 292 21.41 8.32 -22.36
CA SER A 292 21.49 8.72 -23.75
C SER A 292 21.25 7.51 -24.67
N GLY A 293 20.29 7.64 -25.61
CA GLY A 293 19.87 6.59 -26.54
C GLY A 293 19.02 5.46 -25.92
N VAL A 294 18.76 5.49 -24.61
CA VAL A 294 17.93 4.46 -23.94
C VAL A 294 16.46 4.83 -24.05
N THR A 295 15.69 3.96 -24.72
CA THR A 295 14.24 4.16 -24.95
C THR A 295 13.37 3.09 -24.30
N ASP A 296 13.92 1.91 -24.00
CA ASP A 296 13.21 0.81 -23.37
C ASP A 296 12.97 1.08 -21.88
N PRO A 297 11.71 0.99 -21.39
CA PRO A 297 11.37 1.32 -20.03
C PRO A 297 12.12 0.51 -18.96
N GLU A 298 12.28 -0.78 -19.20
CA GLU A 298 12.95 -1.66 -18.24
C GLU A 298 14.47 -1.37 -18.17
N THR A 299 15.06 -1.06 -19.32
CA THR A 299 16.47 -0.63 -19.40
C THR A 299 16.68 0.70 -18.70
N LYS A 300 15.76 1.68 -18.86
CA LYS A 300 15.78 2.93 -18.09
C LYS A 300 15.79 2.67 -16.58
N ARG A 301 14.85 1.84 -16.07
CA ARG A 301 14.73 1.50 -14.65
C ARG A 301 16.00 0.86 -14.11
N LYS A 302 16.56 -0.13 -14.81
CA LYS A 302 17.80 -0.81 -14.41
C LYS A 302 19.01 0.12 -14.41
N THR A 303 19.13 0.98 -15.43
CA THR A 303 20.23 1.94 -15.55
C THR A 303 20.17 2.94 -14.41
N ILE A 304 19.01 3.55 -14.16
CA ILE A 304 18.80 4.51 -13.08
C ILE A 304 19.09 3.87 -11.72
N GLY A 305 18.53 2.68 -11.46
CA GLY A 305 18.75 1.97 -10.21
C GLY A 305 20.22 1.67 -9.95
N LYS A 306 20.96 1.21 -10.99
CA LYS A 306 22.39 0.94 -10.86
C LYS A 306 23.21 2.19 -10.53
N ILE A 307 22.99 3.29 -11.25
CA ILE A 307 23.72 4.54 -11.01
C ILE A 307 23.39 5.08 -9.60
N PHE A 308 22.13 5.01 -9.20
CA PHE A 308 21.71 5.43 -7.85
C PHE A 308 22.48 4.68 -6.78
N ILE A 309 22.60 3.35 -6.92
CA ILE A 309 23.37 2.50 -6.01
C ILE A 309 24.85 2.94 -5.98
N ASP A 310 25.47 3.10 -7.16
CA ASP A 310 26.89 3.46 -7.28
C ASP A 310 27.17 4.83 -6.61
N VAL A 311 26.33 5.83 -6.83
CA VAL A 311 26.42 7.17 -6.23
C VAL A 311 26.22 7.10 -4.71
N PHE A 312 25.20 6.36 -4.27
CA PHE A 312 24.90 6.20 -2.85
C PHE A 312 26.04 5.49 -2.10
N GLU A 313 26.60 4.39 -2.67
CA GLU A 313 27.75 3.69 -2.10
C GLU A 313 28.99 4.58 -1.97
N ALA A 314 29.28 5.38 -3.00
CA ALA A 314 30.40 6.29 -2.99
C ALA A 314 30.27 7.31 -1.83
N GLN A 315 29.09 7.87 -1.62
CA GLN A 315 28.85 8.81 -0.52
C GLN A 315 28.88 8.12 0.85
N ALA A 316 28.29 6.93 0.99
CA ALA A 316 28.33 6.19 2.25
C ALA A 316 29.76 5.82 2.66
N LYS A 317 30.62 5.46 1.71
CA LYS A 317 32.05 5.19 1.96
C LYS A 317 32.81 6.43 2.45
N GLN A 318 32.50 7.62 1.91
CA GLN A 318 33.12 8.88 2.35
C GLN A 318 32.78 9.23 3.81
N LEU A 319 31.59 8.84 4.29
CA LEU A 319 31.20 9.08 5.67
C LEU A 319 31.98 8.26 6.69
N GLY A 320 32.55 7.12 6.31
CA GLY A 320 33.37 6.22 7.15
C GLY A 320 32.61 5.67 8.37
N GLY A 321 32.89 4.44 8.76
CA GLY A 321 32.35 3.83 9.99
C GLY A 321 30.83 3.63 10.02
N VAL A 322 30.15 3.65 8.86
CA VAL A 322 28.72 3.35 8.75
C VAL A 322 28.53 1.84 8.81
N GLY A 323 27.68 1.37 9.73
CA GLY A 323 27.37 -0.06 9.91
C GLY A 323 25.95 -0.44 9.51
N PHE A 324 25.07 0.53 9.29
CA PHE A 324 23.65 0.28 9.07
C PHE A 324 23.09 1.13 7.93
N LEU A 325 22.12 0.53 7.21
CA LEU A 325 21.34 1.18 6.15
C LEU A 325 19.84 1.18 6.51
N VAL A 326 19.21 2.35 6.47
CA VAL A 326 17.76 2.48 6.63
C VAL A 326 17.07 2.23 5.31
N GLN A 327 16.05 1.38 5.34
CA GLN A 327 15.17 1.12 4.21
C GLN A 327 13.69 1.33 4.62
N GLY A 328 12.94 2.03 3.79
CA GLY A 328 11.52 2.34 4.01
C GLY A 328 10.59 1.24 3.48
N THR A 329 10.93 -0.04 3.68
CA THR A 329 10.09 -1.18 3.32
C THR A 329 8.78 -1.12 4.09
N LEU A 330 7.66 -1.33 3.42
CA LEU A 330 6.32 -1.37 4.01
C LEU A 330 5.80 -2.80 4.15
N TYR A 331 4.77 -2.98 4.99
CA TYR A 331 4.16 -4.30 5.21
C TYR A 331 3.61 -4.96 3.94
N PRO A 332 2.92 -4.26 3.03
CA PRO A 332 2.51 -4.83 1.74
C PRO A 332 3.69 -5.37 0.91
N ASP A 333 4.85 -4.68 0.89
CA ASP A 333 6.04 -5.13 0.17
C ASP A 333 6.55 -6.47 0.73
N VAL A 334 6.48 -6.63 2.05
CA VAL A 334 6.88 -7.88 2.75
C VAL A 334 5.95 -9.02 2.38
N ILE A 335 4.64 -8.81 2.41
CA ILE A 335 3.64 -9.84 2.10
C ILE A 335 3.79 -10.27 0.64
N GLU A 336 3.92 -9.34 -0.30
CA GLU A 336 4.11 -9.62 -1.73
C GLU A 336 5.40 -10.40 -1.99
N SER A 337 6.46 -10.19 -1.21
CA SER A 337 7.74 -10.92 -1.35
C SER A 337 7.69 -12.34 -0.81
N VAL A 338 6.79 -12.64 0.13
CA VAL A 338 6.64 -13.94 0.80
C VAL A 338 5.50 -14.76 0.18
N SER A 339 4.71 -14.20 -0.74
CA SER A 339 3.54 -14.86 -1.32
C SER A 339 3.92 -16.23 -1.86
N VAL A 340 3.50 -17.23 -1.14
CA VAL A 340 3.58 -18.64 -1.49
C VAL A 340 2.82 -18.84 -2.80
N ARG A 341 3.48 -19.43 -3.78
CA ARG A 341 3.03 -19.77 -5.11
C ARG A 341 1.56 -20.22 -5.16
N GLY A 342 0.67 -19.27 -5.35
CA GLY A 342 -0.66 -19.48 -5.89
C GLY A 342 -0.67 -19.08 -7.38
N PRO A 343 -1.74 -19.30 -8.13
CA PRO A 343 -1.82 -19.01 -9.57
C PRO A 343 -1.73 -17.52 -9.94
N SER A 344 -1.63 -16.61 -9.00
CA SER A 344 -1.31 -15.20 -9.26
C SER A 344 0.21 -15.06 -9.44
N ALA A 345 0.62 -14.84 -10.69
CA ALA A 345 2.00 -14.55 -11.05
C ALA A 345 2.56 -13.40 -10.19
N VAL A 346 3.83 -13.53 -9.77
CA VAL A 346 4.62 -12.47 -9.15
C VAL A 346 4.59 -11.24 -10.06
N ILE A 347 3.75 -10.26 -9.73
CA ILE A 347 3.52 -9.07 -10.57
C ILE A 347 4.58 -7.98 -10.34
N LYS A 348 5.38 -8.08 -9.26
CA LYS A 348 6.38 -7.04 -8.93
C LYS A 348 7.71 -7.63 -8.47
N SER A 349 8.68 -7.64 -9.38
CA SER A 349 10.11 -7.83 -9.09
C SER A 349 10.83 -6.50 -8.75
N HIS A 350 10.13 -5.41 -8.45
CA HIS A 350 10.66 -4.04 -8.60
C HIS A 350 10.76 -3.22 -7.31
N HIS A 351 10.41 -3.74 -6.15
CA HIS A 351 10.68 -3.05 -4.89
C HIS A 351 11.99 -3.56 -4.29
N ASN A 352 12.98 -2.72 -4.32
CA ASN A 352 14.32 -2.61 -3.65
C ASN A 352 14.71 -3.62 -2.54
N VAL A 353 14.35 -4.88 -2.62
CA VAL A 353 14.57 -5.85 -1.53
C VAL A 353 15.81 -6.72 -1.77
N GLY A 354 16.87 -6.27 -2.42
CA GLY A 354 17.99 -7.19 -2.56
C GLY A 354 19.32 -6.69 -3.09
N GLY A 355 19.40 -5.48 -3.63
CA GLY A 355 20.60 -5.07 -4.37
C GLY A 355 21.69 -4.33 -3.59
N LEU A 356 21.32 -3.53 -2.59
CA LEU A 356 22.23 -2.65 -1.84
C LEU A 356 23.02 -3.35 -0.72
N PRO A 357 22.42 -4.21 0.11
CA PRO A 357 23.11 -4.74 1.30
C PRO A 357 24.26 -5.69 0.99
N GLU A 358 24.14 -6.51 -0.05
CA GLU A 358 25.12 -7.55 -0.36
C GLU A 358 26.50 -6.98 -0.73
N LYS A 359 26.54 -5.83 -1.41
CA LYS A 359 27.80 -5.17 -1.77
C LYS A 359 28.41 -4.38 -0.62
N MET A 360 27.59 -3.77 0.24
CA MET A 360 28.03 -2.82 1.26
C MET A 360 28.29 -3.45 2.64
N GLN A 361 27.91 -4.70 2.87
CA GLN A 361 27.98 -5.38 4.19
C GLN A 361 27.32 -4.60 5.33
N LEU A 362 26.32 -3.76 5.04
CA LEU A 362 25.55 -2.99 6.01
C LEU A 362 24.39 -3.83 6.55
N LYS A 363 24.11 -3.68 7.85
CA LYS A 363 22.89 -4.23 8.44
C LYS A 363 21.70 -3.35 8.08
N LEU A 364 20.57 -3.98 7.74
CA LEU A 364 19.34 -3.25 7.41
C LEU A 364 18.58 -2.86 8.69
N ILE A 365 18.07 -1.63 8.69
CA ILE A 365 17.08 -1.13 9.64
C ILE A 365 15.82 -0.79 8.84
N GLU A 366 14.74 -1.52 9.10
CA GLU A 366 13.45 -1.38 8.40
C GLU A 366 12.34 -0.96 9.38
N PRO A 367 12.28 0.32 9.77
CA PRO A 367 11.38 0.76 10.84
C PRO A 367 9.89 0.75 10.45
N LEU A 368 9.58 0.65 9.16
CA LEU A 368 8.22 0.68 8.64
C LEU A 368 7.73 -0.70 8.16
N ARG A 369 8.52 -1.75 8.36
CA ARG A 369 8.29 -3.09 7.79
C ARG A 369 6.95 -3.72 8.16
N GLU A 370 6.39 -3.34 9.31
CA GLU A 370 5.12 -3.86 9.83
C GLU A 370 3.96 -2.89 9.64
N LEU A 371 4.14 -1.80 8.88
CA LEU A 371 3.19 -0.72 8.75
C LEU A 371 2.58 -0.64 7.35
N PHE A 372 1.29 -0.33 7.31
CA PHE A 372 0.62 0.10 6.08
C PHE A 372 0.91 1.58 5.80
N LYS A 373 0.71 2.02 4.56
CA LYS A 373 1.04 3.38 4.14
C LYS A 373 0.22 4.47 4.85
N ASP A 374 -0.99 4.19 5.21
CA ASP A 374 -1.86 5.06 6.01
C ASP A 374 -1.34 5.20 7.44
N GLU A 375 -0.88 4.12 8.07
CA GLU A 375 -0.23 4.15 9.39
C GLU A 375 1.08 4.95 9.34
N VAL A 376 1.88 4.80 8.29
CA VAL A 376 3.10 5.59 8.09
C VAL A 376 2.79 7.08 8.04
N ARG A 377 1.71 7.50 7.38
CA ARG A 377 1.28 8.90 7.37
C ARG A 377 0.86 9.40 8.75
N LEU A 378 0.14 8.57 9.52
CA LEU A 378 -0.25 8.92 10.90
C LEU A 378 0.98 9.08 11.81
N ILE A 379 1.91 8.14 11.74
CA ILE A 379 3.21 8.20 12.44
C ILE A 379 4.00 9.43 12.01
N GLY A 380 4.02 9.73 10.71
CA GLY A 380 4.68 10.93 10.19
C GLY A 380 4.12 12.23 10.77
N ARG A 381 2.80 12.33 10.94
CA ARG A 381 2.16 13.48 11.61
C ARG A 381 2.59 13.61 13.07
N GLU A 382 2.59 12.51 13.79
CA GLU A 382 3.03 12.48 15.20
C GLU A 382 4.51 12.84 15.36
N LEU A 383 5.35 12.49 14.37
CA LEU A 383 6.77 12.87 14.30
C LEU A 383 7.01 14.31 13.82
N GLY A 384 5.96 15.05 13.44
CA GLY A 384 6.07 16.41 12.93
C GLY A 384 6.58 16.51 11.49
N VAL A 385 6.45 15.46 10.68
CA VAL A 385 6.74 15.53 9.25
C VAL A 385 5.74 16.48 8.58
N PRO A 386 6.20 17.44 7.74
CA PRO A 386 5.33 18.41 7.08
C PRO A 386 4.20 17.74 6.29
N GLU A 387 2.96 18.25 6.42
CA GLU A 387 1.78 17.69 5.74
C GLU A 387 1.94 17.66 4.22
N GLU A 388 2.66 18.61 3.66
CA GLU A 388 2.99 18.68 2.24
C GLU A 388 3.79 17.47 1.75
N ILE A 389 4.61 16.86 2.62
CA ILE A 389 5.33 15.61 2.33
C ILE A 389 4.38 14.42 2.51
N LEU A 390 3.60 14.39 3.60
CA LEU A 390 2.72 13.27 3.93
C LEU A 390 1.58 13.07 2.94
N THR A 391 1.14 14.15 2.30
CA THR A 391 0.04 14.12 1.31
C THR A 391 0.52 14.06 -0.14
N ARG A 392 1.82 13.99 -0.38
CA ARG A 392 2.38 13.90 -1.74
C ARG A 392 1.81 12.73 -2.52
N HIS A 393 1.49 12.99 -3.78
CA HIS A 393 1.19 11.93 -4.73
C HIS A 393 2.39 10.99 -4.88
N PRO A 394 2.16 9.68 -5.12
CA PRO A 394 3.23 8.76 -5.43
C PRO A 394 4.11 9.27 -6.57
N PHE A 395 5.44 9.11 -6.40
CA PHE A 395 6.41 9.47 -7.42
C PHE A 395 7.33 8.27 -7.65
N PRO A 396 7.52 7.82 -8.89
CA PRO A 396 8.25 6.59 -9.16
C PRO A 396 9.75 6.75 -8.89
N GLY A 397 10.43 5.67 -8.46
CA GLY A 397 11.86 5.68 -8.20
C GLY A 397 12.72 6.18 -9.38
N PRO A 398 12.42 5.81 -10.65
CA PRO A 398 13.11 6.35 -11.82
C PRO A 398 12.80 7.83 -12.12
N GLY A 399 11.95 8.47 -11.34
CA GLY A 399 11.58 9.87 -11.54
C GLY A 399 10.81 10.10 -12.84
N LEU A 400 11.02 11.25 -13.44
CA LEU A 400 10.37 11.67 -14.69
C LEU A 400 10.77 10.81 -15.90
N ALA A 401 11.83 10.00 -15.81
CA ALA A 401 12.29 9.19 -16.94
C ALA A 401 11.21 8.21 -17.46
N VAL A 402 10.37 7.66 -16.57
CA VAL A 402 9.26 6.76 -16.94
C VAL A 402 7.96 7.50 -17.33
N ARG A 403 8.01 8.82 -17.37
CA ARG A 403 6.96 9.71 -17.88
C ARG A 403 7.39 10.44 -19.16
N ILE A 404 8.59 10.13 -19.66
CA ILE A 404 9.10 10.56 -20.96
C ILE A 404 9.16 9.32 -21.86
N ILE A 405 8.15 9.16 -22.72
CA ILE A 405 8.12 8.03 -23.64
C ILE A 405 9.23 8.19 -24.69
N GLY A 406 10.10 7.16 -24.77
CA GLY A 406 11.28 7.18 -25.62
C GLY A 406 12.53 7.71 -24.90
N GLU A 407 13.43 8.38 -25.63
CA GLU A 407 14.71 8.86 -25.09
C GLU A 407 14.55 9.97 -24.05
N VAL A 408 15.34 9.90 -22.99
CA VAL A 408 15.39 10.91 -21.91
C VAL A 408 16.52 11.91 -22.21
N THR A 409 16.17 13.18 -22.38
CA THR A 409 17.12 14.28 -22.55
C THR A 409 16.83 15.40 -21.57
N GLU A 410 17.83 16.23 -21.27
CA GLU A 410 17.66 17.39 -20.39
C GLU A 410 16.51 18.30 -20.84
N GLU A 411 16.40 18.57 -22.14
CA GLU A 411 15.33 19.37 -22.73
C GLU A 411 13.94 18.76 -22.42
N ARG A 412 13.79 17.46 -22.65
CA ARG A 412 12.53 16.75 -22.41
C ARG A 412 12.17 16.69 -20.91
N VAL A 413 13.17 16.55 -20.06
CA VAL A 413 12.97 16.62 -18.60
C VAL A 413 12.45 17.99 -18.21
N LYS A 414 13.06 19.09 -18.68
CA LYS A 414 12.63 20.47 -18.39
C LYS A 414 11.20 20.75 -18.87
N LEU A 415 10.84 20.28 -20.09
CA LEU A 415 9.46 20.38 -20.58
C LEU A 415 8.47 19.71 -19.62
N LEU A 416 8.79 18.48 -19.20
CA LEU A 416 7.90 17.70 -18.34
C LEU A 416 7.84 18.25 -16.91
N GLN A 417 8.95 18.77 -16.37
CA GLN A 417 8.97 19.46 -15.07
C GLN A 417 8.04 20.67 -15.06
N GLY A 418 8.09 21.50 -16.12
CA GLY A 418 7.20 22.63 -16.25
C GLY A 418 5.72 22.22 -16.29
N ALA A 419 5.40 21.16 -17.04
CA ALA A 419 4.03 20.65 -17.11
C ALA A 419 3.55 20.04 -15.78
N ASP A 420 4.42 19.32 -15.07
CA ASP A 420 4.13 18.72 -13.76
C ASP A 420 3.85 19.83 -12.72
N ARG A 421 4.65 20.89 -12.71
CA ARG A 421 4.45 22.06 -11.85
C ARG A 421 3.10 22.73 -12.11
N ILE A 422 2.76 22.99 -13.37
CA ILE A 422 1.49 23.62 -13.71
C ILE A 422 0.30 22.76 -13.28
N LEU A 423 0.35 21.45 -13.52
CA LEU A 423 -0.71 20.53 -13.10
C LEU A 423 -0.88 20.51 -11.58
N ASP A 424 0.23 20.45 -10.83
CA ASP A 424 0.22 20.46 -9.35
C ASP A 424 -0.39 21.77 -8.81
N GLU A 425 0.04 22.93 -9.33
CA GLU A 425 -0.49 24.24 -8.95
C GLU A 425 -1.99 24.35 -9.19
N GLU A 426 -2.48 23.96 -10.36
CA GLU A 426 -3.89 24.03 -10.71
C GLU A 426 -4.77 23.07 -9.90
N LEU A 427 -4.28 21.85 -9.61
CA LEU A 427 -4.98 20.89 -8.74
C LEU A 427 -5.08 21.41 -7.31
N ARG A 428 -4.02 22.03 -6.77
CA ARG A 428 -4.02 22.65 -5.45
C ARG A 428 -4.94 23.86 -5.38
N ALA A 429 -4.86 24.75 -6.36
CA ALA A 429 -5.71 25.93 -6.45
C ALA A 429 -7.21 25.56 -6.54
N ALA A 430 -7.53 24.44 -7.18
CA ALA A 430 -8.89 23.92 -7.26
C ALA A 430 -9.33 23.11 -6.02
N GLY A 431 -8.45 22.88 -5.03
CA GLY A 431 -8.75 22.05 -3.87
C GLY A 431 -8.88 20.55 -4.18
N LEU A 432 -8.44 20.10 -5.35
CA LEU A 432 -8.62 18.73 -5.85
C LEU A 432 -7.38 17.84 -5.67
N TYR A 433 -6.26 18.38 -5.23
CA TYR A 433 -5.01 17.63 -5.08
C TYR A 433 -5.19 16.36 -4.23
N ASN A 434 -5.84 16.47 -3.08
CA ASN A 434 -6.07 15.34 -2.16
C ASN A 434 -7.26 14.45 -2.57
N SER A 435 -8.06 14.83 -3.56
CA SER A 435 -9.19 14.03 -4.05
C SER A 435 -8.80 13.00 -5.10
N VAL A 436 -7.61 13.12 -5.68
CA VAL A 436 -7.04 12.16 -6.63
C VAL A 436 -5.90 11.37 -5.97
N TRP A 437 -5.78 10.11 -6.33
CA TRP A 437 -4.69 9.25 -5.85
C TRP A 437 -3.33 9.72 -6.36
N GLN A 438 -3.29 10.00 -7.69
CA GLN A 438 -2.09 10.44 -8.38
C GLN A 438 -2.48 11.20 -9.64
N ALA A 439 -1.79 12.30 -9.92
CA ALA A 439 -1.91 13.04 -11.17
C ALA A 439 -0.52 13.46 -11.65
N PHE A 440 -0.27 13.34 -12.94
CA PHE A 440 1.01 13.67 -13.58
C PHE A 440 0.88 13.84 -15.08
N PRO A 441 1.77 14.61 -15.71
CA PRO A 441 1.91 14.67 -17.17
C PRO A 441 2.84 13.57 -17.67
N VAL A 442 2.64 13.19 -18.94
CA VAL A 442 3.50 12.28 -19.70
C VAL A 442 3.88 12.95 -21.02
N LEU A 443 5.16 12.99 -21.34
CA LEU A 443 5.65 13.51 -22.61
C LEU A 443 5.64 12.41 -23.67
N LEU A 444 4.82 12.60 -24.71
CA LEU A 444 4.68 11.64 -25.79
C LEU A 444 5.78 11.80 -26.86
N PRO A 445 6.21 10.72 -27.53
CA PRO A 445 7.30 10.72 -28.51
C PRO A 445 6.88 11.25 -29.90
N ILE A 446 5.75 11.95 -29.96
CA ILE A 446 5.17 12.48 -31.20
C ILE A 446 5.19 14.00 -31.23
N SER A 447 5.21 14.56 -32.41
CA SER A 447 4.98 15.97 -32.64
C SER A 447 3.74 16.16 -33.52
N THR A 448 2.97 17.19 -33.23
CA THR A 448 1.71 17.49 -33.92
C THR A 448 1.74 18.86 -34.53
N VAL A 449 0.93 19.05 -35.60
CA VAL A 449 0.73 20.34 -36.22
C VAL A 449 -0.02 21.25 -35.24
N GLY A 450 0.48 22.45 -35.07
CA GLY A 450 -0.18 23.55 -34.39
C GLY A 450 -0.12 24.83 -35.21
N VAL A 451 -0.88 25.83 -34.80
CA VAL A 451 -0.80 27.19 -35.31
C VAL A 451 -0.58 28.10 -34.11
N MET A 452 0.56 28.76 -34.05
CA MET A 452 0.89 29.74 -33.02
C MET A 452 1.21 31.08 -33.67
N GLY A 453 0.37 32.08 -33.40
CA GLY A 453 0.34 33.29 -34.21
C GLY A 453 -0.10 32.96 -35.64
N ASP A 454 0.60 33.46 -36.64
CA ASP A 454 0.32 33.22 -38.06
C ASP A 454 1.21 32.10 -38.63
N GLU A 455 1.97 31.39 -37.80
CA GLU A 455 2.92 30.35 -38.23
C GLU A 455 2.47 28.94 -37.88
N ARG A 456 2.77 28.00 -38.77
CA ARG A 456 2.56 26.58 -38.56
C ARG A 456 3.70 26.00 -37.71
N THR A 457 3.36 25.36 -36.59
CA THR A 457 4.34 24.76 -35.68
C THR A 457 4.25 23.23 -35.70
N TYR A 458 5.36 22.58 -35.34
CA TYR A 458 5.46 21.13 -35.13
C TYR A 458 6.09 20.88 -33.78
N GLU A 459 5.24 20.65 -32.74
CA GLU A 459 5.68 20.57 -31.36
C GLU A 459 5.13 19.36 -30.66
N LYS A 460 5.62 19.12 -29.44
CA LYS A 460 5.34 17.93 -28.65
C LYS A 460 3.91 17.91 -28.11
N VAL A 461 3.47 16.69 -27.72
CA VAL A 461 2.20 16.43 -27.09
C VAL A 461 2.44 15.98 -25.66
N ILE A 462 1.69 16.55 -24.72
CA ILE A 462 1.63 16.11 -23.32
C ILE A 462 0.30 15.42 -23.08
N ALA A 463 0.35 14.21 -22.50
CA ALA A 463 -0.81 13.53 -21.96
C ALA A 463 -0.89 13.79 -20.45
N LEU A 464 -2.08 14.16 -19.97
CA LEU A 464 -2.36 14.26 -18.54
C LEU A 464 -2.97 12.94 -18.08
N ARG A 465 -2.42 12.36 -17.02
CA ARG A 465 -2.94 11.19 -16.32
C ARG A 465 -3.35 11.60 -14.92
N ALA A 466 -4.62 11.40 -14.55
CA ALA A 466 -5.09 11.54 -13.17
C ALA A 466 -6.00 10.37 -12.84
N VAL A 467 -5.78 9.74 -11.69
CA VAL A 467 -6.50 8.55 -11.28
C VAL A 467 -7.00 8.65 -9.85
N THR A 468 -8.13 8.00 -9.60
CA THR A 468 -8.65 7.70 -8.27
C THR A 468 -8.40 6.23 -7.95
N SER A 469 -7.97 5.93 -6.75
CA SER A 469 -7.73 4.58 -6.27
C SER A 469 -7.79 4.57 -4.74
N VAL A 470 -7.97 3.39 -4.15
CA VAL A 470 -7.88 3.18 -2.70
C VAL A 470 -6.51 2.59 -2.33
N ASP A 471 -6.00 1.68 -3.15
CA ASP A 471 -4.82 0.86 -2.84
C ASP A 471 -3.77 0.82 -3.97
N GLY A 472 -4.06 1.43 -5.12
CA GLY A 472 -3.20 1.39 -6.32
C GLY A 472 -3.27 0.07 -7.10
N MET A 473 -3.99 -0.95 -6.63
CA MET A 473 -4.19 -2.21 -7.34
C MET A 473 -5.19 -2.05 -8.47
N THR A 474 -6.31 -1.40 -8.18
CA THR A 474 -7.30 -0.95 -9.17
C THR A 474 -7.35 0.56 -9.18
N ALA A 475 -7.59 1.15 -10.33
CA ALA A 475 -7.73 2.60 -10.46
C ALA A 475 -8.71 2.97 -11.59
N ASP A 476 -9.46 4.02 -11.37
CA ASP A 476 -10.25 4.63 -12.43
C ASP A 476 -9.67 6.01 -12.76
N TRP A 477 -9.89 6.51 -13.98
CA TRP A 477 -9.47 7.86 -14.33
C TRP A 477 -10.29 8.89 -13.52
N ALA A 478 -9.63 9.92 -13.04
CA ALA A 478 -10.27 10.98 -12.28
C ALA A 478 -11.08 11.89 -13.22
N ARG A 479 -12.34 12.15 -12.86
CA ARG A 479 -13.22 13.04 -13.64
C ARG A 479 -12.98 14.47 -13.21
N LEU A 480 -11.84 15.03 -13.65
CA LEU A 480 -11.50 16.42 -13.37
C LEU A 480 -12.46 17.37 -14.10
N PRO A 481 -12.82 18.51 -13.49
CA PRO A 481 -13.65 19.52 -14.13
C PRO A 481 -13.06 19.99 -15.46
N HIS A 482 -13.90 20.12 -16.48
CA HIS A 482 -13.46 20.56 -17.81
C HIS A 482 -12.76 21.92 -17.79
N ASP A 483 -13.23 22.86 -16.96
CA ASP A 483 -12.61 24.17 -16.80
C ASP A 483 -11.19 24.08 -16.22
N LEU A 484 -10.95 23.12 -15.31
CA LEU A 484 -9.61 22.85 -14.79
C LEU A 484 -8.71 22.31 -15.90
N LEU A 485 -9.18 21.31 -16.67
CA LEU A 485 -8.44 20.76 -17.81
C LEU A 485 -8.12 21.83 -18.86
N ALA A 486 -9.08 22.72 -19.12
CA ALA A 486 -8.89 23.84 -20.05
C ALA A 486 -7.81 24.82 -19.55
N ARG A 487 -7.80 25.18 -18.26
CA ARG A 487 -6.77 26.05 -17.68
C ARG A 487 -5.40 25.40 -17.71
N VAL A 488 -5.29 24.12 -17.27
CA VAL A 488 -4.03 23.36 -17.32
C VAL A 488 -3.49 23.30 -18.74
N SER A 489 -4.34 22.95 -19.71
CA SER A 489 -3.95 22.89 -21.13
C SER A 489 -3.47 24.26 -21.66
N SER A 490 -4.22 25.32 -21.38
CA SER A 490 -3.88 26.67 -21.80
C SER A 490 -2.54 27.14 -21.22
N ARG A 491 -2.32 26.91 -19.91
CA ARG A 491 -1.07 27.26 -19.24
C ARG A 491 0.11 26.45 -19.79
N ILE A 492 -0.03 25.14 -19.97
CA ILE A 492 1.05 24.30 -20.53
C ILE A 492 1.45 24.81 -21.91
N ILE A 493 0.50 25.08 -22.79
CA ILE A 493 0.77 25.53 -24.17
C ILE A 493 1.38 26.93 -24.18
N SER A 494 0.95 27.84 -23.29
CA SER A 494 1.44 29.23 -23.28
C SER A 494 2.75 29.41 -22.54
N GLU A 495 2.99 28.66 -21.44
CA GLU A 495 4.16 28.83 -20.59
C GLU A 495 5.34 27.93 -21.00
N ILE A 496 5.08 26.79 -21.70
CA ILE A 496 6.12 25.81 -22.07
C ILE A 496 6.34 25.81 -23.57
N ARG A 497 7.46 26.36 -24.00
CA ARG A 497 7.85 26.33 -25.42
C ARG A 497 8.14 24.88 -25.87
N GLY A 498 7.67 24.51 -27.05
CA GLY A 498 7.87 23.19 -27.61
C GLY A 498 6.71 22.21 -27.36
N VAL A 499 5.60 22.70 -26.79
CA VAL A 499 4.34 21.95 -26.59
C VAL A 499 3.19 22.72 -27.24
N ASN A 500 2.44 22.07 -28.13
CA ASN A 500 1.26 22.67 -28.78
C ASN A 500 -0.02 21.87 -28.59
N ARG A 501 0.02 20.76 -27.81
CA ARG A 501 -1.16 19.93 -27.58
C ARG A 501 -1.13 19.25 -26.24
N VAL A 502 -2.29 19.24 -25.56
CA VAL A 502 -2.52 18.50 -24.33
C VAL A 502 -3.70 17.54 -24.56
N VAL A 503 -3.56 16.29 -24.12
CA VAL A 503 -4.60 15.25 -24.15
C VAL A 503 -4.82 14.71 -22.74
N TYR A 504 -5.99 14.10 -22.48
CA TYR A 504 -6.32 13.50 -21.19
C TYR A 504 -6.53 11.99 -21.33
N ASP A 505 -5.85 11.19 -20.51
CA ASP A 505 -5.95 9.73 -20.48
C ASP A 505 -7.14 9.30 -19.63
N VAL A 506 -8.14 8.67 -20.27
CA VAL A 506 -9.40 8.20 -19.66
C VAL A 506 -9.43 6.69 -19.44
N SER A 507 -8.26 6.04 -19.38
CA SER A 507 -8.15 4.60 -19.21
C SER A 507 -8.22 4.21 -17.73
N SER A 508 -8.90 3.09 -17.41
CA SER A 508 -8.91 2.49 -16.07
C SER A 508 -7.85 1.39 -15.93
N LYS A 509 -7.50 1.04 -14.68
CA LYS A 509 -6.64 -0.09 -14.34
C LYS A 509 -7.46 -1.16 -13.62
N PRO A 510 -7.57 -2.39 -14.13
CA PRO A 510 -7.14 -2.84 -15.46
C PRO A 510 -7.97 -2.23 -16.61
N PRO A 511 -7.59 -2.34 -17.90
CA PRO A 511 -6.43 -3.05 -18.43
C PRO A 511 -5.13 -2.24 -18.45
N SER A 512 -5.19 -0.91 -18.38
CA SER A 512 -3.96 -0.10 -18.34
C SER A 512 -3.31 -0.09 -16.94
N THR A 513 -2.10 0.45 -16.86
CA THR A 513 -1.39 0.73 -15.60
C THR A 513 -1.64 2.17 -15.16
N ILE A 514 -1.20 2.54 -13.95
CA ILE A 514 -1.24 3.95 -13.50
C ILE A 514 -0.14 4.72 -14.23
N GLU A 515 1.14 4.31 -14.07
CA GLU A 515 2.25 4.87 -14.85
C GLU A 515 2.22 4.34 -16.30
N TRP A 516 2.77 5.07 -17.23
CA TRP A 516 2.77 4.71 -18.67
C TRP A 516 3.96 3.82 -19.06
N GLU A 517 5.10 3.93 -18.35
CA GLU A 517 6.27 3.07 -18.51
C GLU A 517 6.65 2.36 -17.20
#